data_af045690522a4bb0ee1046213a639874
#
_entry.id   af045690522a4bb0ee1046213a639874
#
_cell.length_a   1.000
_cell.length_b   1.000
_cell.length_c   1.000
_cell.angle_alpha   90.00
_cell.angle_beta   90.00
_cell.angle_gamma   90.00
#
_symmetry.space_group_name_H-M   'P 1'
#
loop_
_entity.id
_entity.type
_entity.pdbx_description
1 polymer ?
#
loop_
_entity_poly.entity_id
_entity_poly.type
_entity_poly.pdbx_seq_one_letter_code
_entity_poly.pdbx_strand_id
1 'polypeptide(L)'
;MSQQLQQIKEVLPSLIAKCGTSVVITIDGPAGSGKTTLAQELALELEGCYTIHMDDLYEGWGSTLTPKLAQKLREIFLEVKTENQISFTPFNWLENNLNPQIKLPASKYLILEGVGSGQSAIRDFASLALWIEVLPDIGLERVIKRDGPAVAQFMPAFLLLQGAHFEKEATKKRADYRLSGQGTV
;
A
#
# COMPACT_ATOMS: atom_id res chain seq x y z
N MET A 1 1.24 3.76 21.89
CA MET A 1 0.59 4.15 20.60
C MET A 1 0.98 5.59 20.29
N SER A 2 1.44 5.91 19.09
CA SER A 2 1.83 7.29 18.78
C SER A 2 0.60 8.20 18.76
N GLN A 3 0.76 9.46 19.15
CA GLN A 3 -0.32 10.47 19.13
C GLN A 3 -0.95 10.56 17.73
N GLN A 4 -0.15 10.45 16.69
CA GLN A 4 -0.61 10.48 15.28
C GLN A 4 -1.51 9.28 14.94
N LEU A 5 -1.19 8.09 15.42
CA LEU A 5 -2.04 6.92 15.21
C LEU A 5 -3.41 7.08 15.89
N GLN A 6 -3.42 7.64 17.09
CA GLN A 6 -4.67 7.96 17.77
C GLN A 6 -5.51 8.96 16.96
N GLN A 7 -4.88 10.03 16.44
CA GLN A 7 -5.57 10.99 15.57
C GLN A 7 -6.14 10.35 14.31
N ILE A 8 -5.39 9.41 13.67
CA ILE A 8 -5.89 8.67 12.52
C ILE A 8 -7.14 7.87 12.91
N LYS A 9 -7.11 7.13 14.02
CA LYS A 9 -8.28 6.35 14.47
C LYS A 9 -9.51 7.23 14.72
N GLU A 10 -9.31 8.43 15.22
CA GLU A 10 -10.39 9.40 15.49
C GLU A 10 -11.05 9.95 14.21
N VAL A 11 -10.30 10.07 13.11
CA VAL A 11 -10.84 10.57 11.84
C VAL A 11 -11.48 9.47 10.96
N LEU A 12 -11.13 8.20 11.18
CA LEU A 12 -11.65 7.09 10.36
C LEU A 12 -13.18 7.09 10.20
N PRO A 13 -13.98 7.26 11.28
CA PRO A 13 -15.45 7.24 11.17
C PRO A 13 -16.04 8.40 10.37
N SER A 14 -15.29 9.49 10.21
CA SER A 14 -15.72 10.70 9.50
C SER A 14 -15.29 10.74 8.03
N LEU A 15 -14.50 9.76 7.56
CA LEU A 15 -14.02 9.72 6.20
C LEU A 15 -15.18 9.52 5.20
N ILE A 16 -15.13 10.30 4.13
CA ILE A 16 -16.11 10.23 3.04
C ILE A 16 -15.60 9.29 1.95
N ALA A 17 -16.47 8.40 1.49
CA ALA A 17 -16.18 7.51 0.36
C ALA A 17 -15.92 8.33 -0.92
N LYS A 18 -14.80 8.08 -1.58
CA LYS A 18 -14.42 8.67 -2.87
C LYS A 18 -14.39 7.65 -4.00
N CYS A 19 -14.51 6.38 -3.68
CA CYS A 19 -14.47 5.27 -4.62
C CYS A 19 -15.78 4.48 -4.58
N GLY A 20 -16.82 4.98 -5.26
CA GLY A 20 -18.16 4.44 -5.13
C GLY A 20 -18.66 4.56 -3.69
N THR A 21 -19.00 3.44 -3.05
CA THR A 21 -19.41 3.37 -1.65
C THR A 21 -18.22 3.09 -0.70
N SER A 22 -17.02 2.91 -1.24
CA SER A 22 -15.83 2.53 -0.48
C SER A 22 -15.01 3.74 -0.02
N VAL A 23 -14.62 3.73 1.24
CA VAL A 23 -13.58 4.58 1.82
C VAL A 23 -12.24 3.92 1.56
N VAL A 24 -11.39 4.53 0.74
CA VAL A 24 -10.06 4.00 0.41
C VAL A 24 -9.01 4.69 1.25
N ILE A 25 -8.19 3.90 1.93
CA ILE A 25 -7.05 4.35 2.73
C ILE A 25 -5.77 3.84 2.07
N THR A 26 -4.85 4.71 1.72
CA THR A 26 -3.55 4.32 1.18
C THR A 26 -2.48 4.40 2.26
N ILE A 27 -1.59 3.41 2.34
CA ILE A 27 -0.48 3.37 3.29
C ILE A 27 0.81 3.14 2.50
N ASP A 28 1.53 4.23 2.24
CA ASP A 28 2.77 4.22 1.45
C ASP A 28 4.00 4.50 2.33
N GLY A 29 5.16 4.25 1.79
CA GLY A 29 6.44 4.47 2.47
C GLY A 29 7.48 3.43 2.07
N PRO A 30 8.74 3.62 2.48
CA PRO A 30 9.84 2.73 2.11
C PRO A 30 9.62 1.28 2.50
N ALA A 31 10.31 0.37 1.79
CA ALA A 31 10.36 -1.03 2.17
C ALA A 31 10.83 -1.18 3.64
N GLY A 32 10.20 -2.09 4.41
CA GLY A 32 10.52 -2.29 5.82
C GLY A 32 10.01 -1.21 6.78
N SER A 33 9.20 -0.24 6.33
CA SER A 33 8.70 0.84 7.19
C SER A 33 7.57 0.44 8.15
N GLY A 34 6.95 -0.74 7.99
CA GLY A 34 5.88 -1.22 8.86
C GLY A 34 4.47 -0.97 8.33
N LYS A 35 4.31 -0.72 7.02
CA LYS A 35 3.01 -0.49 6.37
C LYS A 35 2.00 -1.60 6.61
N THR A 36 2.42 -2.84 6.42
CA THR A 36 1.56 -4.02 6.63
C THR A 36 1.09 -4.13 8.07
N THR A 37 1.96 -3.84 9.04
CA THR A 37 1.60 -3.83 10.46
C THR A 37 0.54 -2.77 10.75
N LEU A 38 0.71 -1.55 10.22
CA LEU A 38 -0.28 -0.49 10.36
C LEU A 38 -1.60 -0.85 9.66
N ALA A 39 -1.53 -1.43 8.46
CA ALA A 39 -2.73 -1.87 7.74
C ALA A 39 -3.54 -2.89 8.55
N GLN A 40 -2.86 -3.87 9.13
CA GLN A 40 -3.49 -4.87 10.01
C GLN A 40 -4.12 -4.23 11.25
N GLU A 41 -3.41 -3.29 11.89
CA GLU A 41 -3.92 -2.58 13.07
C GLU A 41 -5.17 -1.74 12.73
N LEU A 42 -5.17 -1.02 11.60
CA LEU A 42 -6.34 -0.25 11.16
C LEU A 42 -7.49 -1.15 10.72
N ALA A 43 -7.21 -2.27 10.06
CA ALA A 43 -8.25 -3.21 9.62
C ALA A 43 -9.04 -3.81 10.79
N LEU A 44 -8.42 -3.98 11.98
CA LEU A 44 -9.11 -4.44 13.18
C LEU A 44 -10.13 -3.41 13.73
N GLU A 45 -9.94 -2.13 13.45
CA GLU A 45 -10.85 -1.05 13.86
C GLU A 45 -11.98 -0.79 12.85
N LEU A 46 -11.84 -1.33 11.62
CA LEU A 46 -12.73 -1.04 10.50
C LEU A 46 -13.55 -2.28 10.14
N GLU A 47 -14.80 -2.31 10.56
CA GLU A 47 -15.72 -3.39 10.21
C GLU A 47 -15.90 -3.50 8.68
N GLY A 48 -15.74 -4.72 8.16
CA GLY A 48 -15.85 -4.99 6.72
C GLY A 48 -14.71 -4.39 5.90
N CYS A 49 -13.50 -4.32 6.46
CA CYS A 49 -12.31 -3.87 5.76
C CYS A 49 -11.69 -4.98 4.90
N TYR A 50 -11.28 -4.63 3.69
CA TYR A 50 -10.45 -5.50 2.85
C TYR A 50 -9.12 -4.79 2.55
N THR A 51 -8.02 -5.53 2.66
CA THR A 51 -6.68 -5.01 2.36
C THR A 51 -6.14 -5.58 1.06
N ILE A 52 -5.70 -4.70 0.16
CA ILE A 52 -4.98 -5.04 -1.06
C ILE A 52 -3.50 -4.70 -0.81
N HIS A 53 -2.64 -5.69 -1.01
CA HIS A 53 -1.20 -5.52 -0.89
C HIS A 53 -0.59 -5.19 -2.25
N MET A 54 0.24 -4.15 -2.32
CA MET A 54 0.95 -3.80 -3.57
C MET A 54 1.83 -4.95 -4.06
N ASP A 55 2.39 -5.73 -3.13
CA ASP A 55 3.24 -6.87 -3.43
C ASP A 55 2.49 -7.96 -4.22
N ASP A 56 1.17 -8.09 -4.04
CA ASP A 56 0.31 -8.98 -4.83
C ASP A 56 0.08 -8.48 -6.26
N LEU A 57 0.30 -7.20 -6.50
CA LEU A 57 0.03 -6.55 -7.78
C LEU A 57 1.28 -6.40 -8.65
N TYR A 58 2.48 -6.54 -8.09
CA TYR A 58 3.71 -6.63 -8.85
C TYR A 58 3.76 -7.95 -9.63
N GLU A 59 4.48 -7.95 -10.74
CA GLU A 59 4.66 -9.16 -11.56
C GLU A 59 6.17 -9.51 -11.58
N GLY A 60 6.74 -9.72 -10.38
CA GLY A 60 8.16 -9.97 -10.16
C GLY A 60 9.01 -8.70 -10.03
N TRP A 61 10.27 -8.85 -9.66
CA TRP A 61 11.20 -7.74 -9.36
C TRP A 61 11.42 -6.76 -10.52
N GLY A 62 11.33 -7.24 -11.76
CA GLY A 62 11.50 -6.40 -12.96
C GLY A 62 10.26 -5.59 -13.35
N SER A 63 9.12 -5.81 -12.69
CA SER A 63 7.83 -5.21 -13.04
C SER A 63 7.22 -4.40 -11.91
N THR A 64 8.03 -4.01 -10.91
CA THR A 64 7.61 -3.15 -9.81
C THR A 64 7.54 -1.67 -10.25
N LEU A 65 6.59 -0.91 -9.71
CA LEU A 65 6.44 0.55 -9.88
C LEU A 65 6.44 1.04 -11.36
N THR A 66 5.92 0.22 -12.25
CA THR A 66 5.85 0.51 -13.70
C THR A 66 4.58 1.27 -14.08
N PRO A 67 4.53 1.90 -15.28
CA PRO A 67 3.27 2.44 -15.82
C PRO A 67 2.16 1.39 -15.96
N LYS A 68 2.51 0.12 -16.23
CA LYS A 68 1.56 -1.00 -16.29
C LYS A 68 0.88 -1.22 -14.93
N LEU A 69 1.66 -1.15 -13.84
CA LEU A 69 1.11 -1.23 -12.49
C LEU A 69 0.16 -0.07 -12.20
N ALA A 70 0.53 1.16 -12.57
CA ALA A 70 -0.33 2.33 -12.38
C ALA A 70 -1.66 2.18 -13.13
N GLN A 71 -1.64 1.65 -14.34
CA GLN A 71 -2.83 1.34 -15.12
C GLN A 71 -3.68 0.24 -14.43
N LYS A 72 -3.06 -0.86 -14.01
CA LYS A 72 -3.73 -1.97 -13.28
C LYS A 72 -4.44 -1.47 -12.02
N LEU A 73 -3.76 -0.63 -11.24
CA LEU A 73 -4.36 0.00 -10.06
C LEU A 73 -5.58 0.85 -10.42
N ARG A 74 -5.45 1.69 -11.44
CA ARG A 74 -6.56 2.52 -11.89
C ARG A 74 -7.77 1.70 -12.35
N GLU A 75 -7.54 0.61 -13.06
CA GLU A 75 -8.60 -0.32 -13.51
C GLU A 75 -9.31 -0.97 -12.32
N ILE A 76 -8.58 -1.46 -11.31
CA ILE A 76 -9.14 -2.04 -10.09
C ILE A 76 -10.04 -1.01 -9.37
N PHE A 77 -9.55 0.21 -9.15
CA PHE A 77 -10.31 1.22 -8.41
C PHE A 77 -11.45 1.85 -9.23
N LEU A 78 -11.38 1.85 -10.56
CA LEU A 78 -12.51 2.18 -11.42
C LEU A 78 -13.62 1.14 -11.30
N GLU A 79 -13.29 -0.15 -11.32
CA GLU A 79 -14.25 -1.25 -11.12
C GLU A 79 -14.91 -1.17 -9.73
N VAL A 80 -14.14 -0.90 -8.68
CA VAL A 80 -14.69 -0.62 -7.35
C VAL A 80 -15.69 0.52 -7.40
N LYS A 81 -15.34 1.63 -8.08
CA LYS A 81 -16.18 2.83 -8.13
C LYS A 81 -17.46 2.65 -8.92
N THR A 82 -17.41 1.92 -10.05
CA THR A 82 -18.53 1.84 -11.01
C THR A 82 -19.37 0.59 -10.84
N GLU A 83 -18.76 -0.51 -10.41
CA GLU A 83 -19.39 -1.82 -10.34
C GLU A 83 -19.53 -2.38 -8.92
N ASN A 84 -18.98 -1.64 -7.93
CA ASN A 84 -18.93 -2.08 -6.53
C ASN A 84 -18.27 -3.44 -6.36
N GLN A 85 -17.20 -3.70 -7.13
CA GLN A 85 -16.50 -4.97 -7.20
C GLN A 85 -14.97 -4.77 -7.13
N ILE A 86 -14.29 -5.64 -6.42
CA ILE A 86 -12.82 -5.76 -6.42
C ILE A 86 -12.45 -6.93 -7.32
N SER A 87 -11.60 -6.71 -8.31
CA SER A 87 -11.15 -7.75 -9.23
C SER A 87 -9.67 -7.55 -9.56
N PHE A 88 -8.84 -8.52 -9.20
CA PHE A 88 -7.42 -8.55 -9.59
C PHE A 88 -6.84 -9.95 -9.50
N THR A 89 -5.69 -10.15 -10.14
CA THR A 89 -4.95 -11.41 -10.13
C THR A 89 -3.66 -11.20 -9.34
N PRO A 90 -3.53 -11.83 -8.14
CA PRO A 90 -2.33 -11.71 -7.33
C PRO A 90 -1.14 -12.44 -7.97
N PHE A 91 0.07 -11.93 -7.74
CA PHE A 91 1.30 -12.59 -8.13
C PHE A 91 1.81 -13.52 -7.02
N ASN A 92 2.18 -14.73 -7.39
CA ASN A 92 2.79 -15.71 -6.51
C ASN A 92 4.32 -15.61 -6.60
N TRP A 93 4.94 -15.02 -5.60
CA TRP A 93 6.38 -14.82 -5.54
C TRP A 93 7.20 -16.12 -5.41
N LEU A 94 6.61 -17.16 -4.82
CA LEU A 94 7.29 -18.46 -4.64
C LEU A 94 7.34 -19.24 -5.96
N GLU A 95 6.23 -19.23 -6.69
CA GLU A 95 6.09 -19.97 -7.94
C GLU A 95 6.42 -19.11 -9.18
N ASN A 96 6.63 -17.81 -8.98
CA ASN A 96 6.90 -16.82 -10.04
C ASN A 96 5.84 -16.85 -11.15
N ASN A 97 4.57 -16.94 -10.76
CA ASN A 97 3.42 -16.97 -11.65
C ASN A 97 2.22 -16.20 -11.09
N LEU A 98 1.11 -16.18 -11.80
CA LEU A 98 -0.13 -15.55 -11.33
C LEU A 98 -1.00 -16.58 -10.61
N ASN A 99 -1.54 -16.18 -9.46
CA ASN A 99 -2.57 -16.91 -8.73
C ASN A 99 -3.93 -16.82 -9.44
N PRO A 100 -4.94 -17.61 -9.04
CA PRO A 100 -6.32 -17.41 -9.48
C PRO A 100 -6.80 -15.98 -9.21
N GLN A 101 -7.62 -15.47 -10.13
CA GLN A 101 -8.22 -14.15 -9.97
C GLN A 101 -9.07 -14.07 -8.70
N ILE A 102 -8.88 -13.01 -7.93
CA ILE A 102 -9.77 -12.60 -6.85
C ILE A 102 -10.90 -11.78 -7.46
N LYS A 103 -12.14 -12.10 -7.09
CA LYS A 103 -13.32 -11.35 -7.48
C LYS A 103 -14.32 -11.33 -6.32
N LEU A 104 -14.52 -10.15 -5.72
CA LEU A 104 -15.29 -9.94 -4.50
C LEU A 104 -16.16 -8.68 -4.63
N PRO A 105 -17.30 -8.60 -3.93
CA PRO A 105 -17.96 -7.32 -3.71
C PRO A 105 -17.03 -6.32 -3.03
N ALA A 106 -17.10 -5.06 -3.39
CA ALA A 106 -16.30 -4.02 -2.76
C ALA A 106 -16.70 -3.86 -1.28
N SER A 107 -15.70 -3.76 -0.43
CA SER A 107 -15.87 -3.54 1.00
C SER A 107 -16.12 -2.06 1.31
N LYS A 108 -16.80 -1.77 2.41
CA LYS A 108 -16.99 -0.39 2.91
C LYS A 108 -15.66 0.33 3.11
N TYR A 109 -14.66 -0.37 3.63
CA TYR A 109 -13.30 0.14 3.79
C TYR A 109 -12.34 -0.70 2.96
N LEU A 110 -11.49 -0.02 2.20
CA LEU A 110 -10.42 -0.63 1.42
C LEU A 110 -9.08 -0.02 1.86
N ILE A 111 -8.16 -0.84 2.27
CA ILE A 111 -6.78 -0.43 2.50
C ILE A 111 -5.94 -0.88 1.31
N LEU A 112 -5.23 0.04 0.67
CA LEU A 112 -4.17 -0.28 -0.28
C LEU A 112 -2.83 0.03 0.39
N GLU A 113 -2.03 -1.00 0.68
CA GLU A 113 -0.76 -0.84 1.36
C GLU A 113 0.41 -1.37 0.55
N GLY A 114 1.55 -0.73 0.68
CA GLY A 114 2.79 -1.11 0.04
C GLY A 114 3.48 0.06 -0.66
N VAL A 115 4.70 -0.18 -1.16
CA VAL A 115 5.45 0.83 -1.90
C VAL A 115 4.67 1.25 -3.15
N GLY A 116 4.44 2.55 -3.32
CA GLY A 116 3.68 3.08 -4.47
C GLY A 116 2.17 3.08 -4.31
N SER A 117 1.63 2.73 -3.14
CA SER A 117 0.18 2.79 -2.89
C SER A 117 -0.39 4.22 -2.91
N GLY A 118 0.44 5.24 -2.69
CA GLY A 118 0.06 6.67 -2.73
C GLY A 118 0.28 7.35 -4.08
N GLN A 119 0.53 6.61 -5.17
CA GLN A 119 0.81 7.18 -6.49
C GLN A 119 -0.38 7.91 -7.12
N SER A 120 -0.11 8.75 -8.12
CA SER A 120 -1.13 9.59 -8.77
C SER A 120 -2.30 8.82 -9.37
N ALA A 121 -2.06 7.59 -9.82
CA ALA A 121 -3.06 6.74 -10.46
C ALA A 121 -4.31 6.48 -9.60
N ILE A 122 -4.18 6.56 -8.25
CA ILE A 122 -5.26 6.24 -7.31
C ILE A 122 -5.66 7.38 -6.38
N ARG A 123 -5.01 8.55 -6.46
CA ARG A 123 -5.30 9.69 -5.55
C ARG A 123 -6.73 10.15 -5.57
N ASP A 124 -7.37 10.14 -6.74
CA ASP A 124 -8.77 10.56 -6.88
C ASP A 124 -9.76 9.62 -6.18
N PHE A 125 -9.32 8.39 -5.88
CA PHE A 125 -10.11 7.39 -5.17
C PHE A 125 -9.82 7.37 -3.67
N ALA A 126 -8.65 7.85 -3.25
CA ALA A 126 -8.21 7.80 -1.85
C ALA A 126 -8.97 8.81 -0.98
N SER A 127 -9.53 8.32 0.11
CA SER A 127 -10.17 9.14 1.15
C SER A 127 -9.17 9.62 2.20
N LEU A 128 -8.11 8.82 2.43
CA LEU A 128 -7.03 9.11 3.36
C LEU A 128 -5.72 8.56 2.82
N ALA A 129 -4.66 9.35 2.86
CA ALA A 129 -3.32 8.97 2.44
C ALA A 129 -2.35 9.02 3.62
N LEU A 130 -1.75 7.88 3.95
CA LEU A 130 -0.78 7.72 5.03
C LEU A 130 0.61 7.44 4.48
N TRP A 131 1.61 8.02 5.12
CA TRP A 131 3.02 7.76 4.87
C TRP A 131 3.71 7.26 6.12
N ILE A 132 4.49 6.19 6.00
CA ILE A 132 5.33 5.71 7.09
C ILE A 132 6.79 5.87 6.72
N GLU A 133 7.52 6.64 7.51
CA GLU A 133 8.95 6.89 7.35
C GLU A 133 9.79 5.84 8.09
N VAL A 134 10.89 5.42 7.48
CA VAL A 134 11.92 4.60 8.15
C VAL A 134 13.30 4.98 7.60
N LEU A 135 14.34 4.90 8.42
CA LEU A 135 15.71 5.05 7.95
C LEU A 135 16.05 3.90 6.97
N PRO A 136 16.76 4.18 5.86
CA PRO A 136 17.03 3.18 4.82
C PRO A 136 17.68 1.89 5.35
N ASP A 137 18.65 2.02 6.23
CA ASP A 137 19.38 0.85 6.79
C ASP A 137 18.46 -0.01 7.66
N ILE A 138 17.63 0.62 8.49
CA ILE A 138 16.64 -0.08 9.33
C ILE A 138 15.59 -0.78 8.45
N GLY A 139 15.13 -0.10 7.41
CA GLY A 139 14.16 -0.67 6.47
C GLY A 139 14.71 -1.91 5.76
N LEU A 140 15.96 -1.80 5.26
CA LEU A 140 16.63 -2.90 4.58
C LEU A 140 16.88 -4.10 5.51
N GLU A 141 17.36 -3.87 6.73
CA GLU A 141 17.57 -4.91 7.73
C GLU A 141 16.25 -5.68 8.01
N ARG A 142 15.14 -4.95 8.20
CA ARG A 142 13.83 -5.55 8.44
C ARG A 142 13.34 -6.40 7.28
N VAL A 143 13.54 -5.94 6.02
CA VAL A 143 13.18 -6.71 4.83
C VAL A 143 13.99 -8.01 4.76
N ILE A 144 15.31 -7.94 4.91
CA ILE A 144 16.16 -9.12 4.87
C ILE A 144 15.82 -10.12 5.99
N LYS A 145 15.54 -9.61 7.20
CA LYS A 145 15.13 -10.46 8.34
C LYS A 145 13.78 -11.16 8.10
N ARG A 146 12.82 -10.49 7.46
CA ARG A 146 11.46 -11.02 7.18
C ARG A 146 11.49 -12.02 6.03
N ASP A 147 12.13 -11.65 4.91
CA ASP A 147 12.00 -12.35 3.61
C ASP A 147 13.21 -13.26 3.32
N GLY A 148 14.21 -13.23 4.20
CA GLY A 148 15.41 -14.04 4.08
C GLY A 148 16.53 -13.41 3.22
N PRO A 149 17.74 -14.01 3.23
CA PRO A 149 18.91 -13.43 2.56
C PRO A 149 18.78 -13.41 1.02
N ALA A 150 17.93 -14.24 0.44
CA ALA A 150 17.73 -14.31 -1.00
C ALA A 150 17.20 -13.00 -1.60
N VAL A 151 16.45 -12.21 -0.81
CA VAL A 151 15.91 -10.92 -1.26
C VAL A 151 16.98 -9.86 -1.39
N ALA A 152 18.09 -9.98 -0.66
CA ALA A 152 19.14 -8.97 -0.58
C ALA A 152 19.73 -8.59 -1.94
N GLN A 153 19.80 -9.54 -2.89
CA GLN A 153 20.31 -9.29 -4.24
C GLN A 153 19.44 -8.33 -5.06
N PHE A 154 18.14 -8.25 -4.78
CA PHE A 154 17.20 -7.41 -5.51
C PHE A 154 17.02 -6.02 -4.88
N MET A 155 17.29 -5.90 -3.57
CA MET A 155 17.04 -4.69 -2.81
C MET A 155 17.75 -3.45 -3.32
N PRO A 156 19.04 -3.47 -3.74
CA PRO A 156 19.69 -2.25 -4.23
C PRO A 156 18.97 -1.62 -5.42
N ALA A 157 18.58 -2.42 -6.41
CA ALA A 157 17.83 -1.93 -7.57
C ALA A 157 16.42 -1.45 -7.18
N PHE A 158 15.72 -2.19 -6.32
CA PHE A 158 14.40 -1.82 -5.84
C PHE A 158 14.41 -0.52 -5.03
N LEU A 159 15.38 -0.31 -4.16
CA LEU A 159 15.50 0.92 -3.36
C LEU A 159 15.76 2.15 -4.22
N LEU A 160 16.55 2.04 -5.28
CA LEU A 160 16.74 3.11 -6.26
C LEU A 160 15.44 3.44 -7.00
N LEU A 161 14.73 2.41 -7.46
CA LEU A 161 13.46 2.56 -8.16
C LEU A 161 12.39 3.18 -7.27
N GLN A 162 12.28 2.71 -6.03
CA GLN A 162 11.35 3.25 -5.02
C GLN A 162 11.65 4.73 -4.73
N GLY A 163 12.93 5.11 -4.57
CA GLY A 163 13.33 6.48 -4.34
C GLY A 163 12.91 7.41 -5.49
N ALA A 164 13.22 7.02 -6.73
CA ALA A 164 12.80 7.76 -7.93
C ALA A 164 11.28 7.86 -8.06
N HIS A 165 10.56 6.78 -7.73
CA HIS A 165 9.10 6.76 -7.73
C HIS A 165 8.52 7.74 -6.70
N PHE A 166 9.03 7.76 -5.48
CA PHE A 166 8.56 8.67 -4.42
C PHE A 166 8.80 10.15 -4.76
N GLU A 167 9.93 10.47 -5.40
CA GLU A 167 10.20 11.82 -5.88
C GLU A 167 9.23 12.23 -6.98
N LYS A 168 9.07 11.39 -8.01
CA LYS A 168 8.16 11.62 -9.14
C LYS A 168 6.73 11.80 -8.67
N GLU A 169 6.25 10.91 -7.82
CA GLU A 169 4.88 10.89 -7.34
C GLU A 169 4.62 11.86 -6.18
N ALA A 170 5.67 12.36 -5.52
CA ALA A 170 5.61 13.24 -4.35
C ALA A 170 4.73 12.66 -3.21
N THR A 171 4.71 11.33 -3.04
CA THR A 171 3.79 10.61 -2.14
C THR A 171 3.92 11.06 -0.70
N LYS A 172 5.15 11.15 -0.18
CA LYS A 172 5.42 11.65 1.18
C LYS A 172 4.86 13.07 1.40
N LYS A 173 5.04 13.97 0.42
CA LYS A 173 4.58 15.37 0.52
C LYS A 173 3.05 15.47 0.52
N ARG A 174 2.39 14.57 -0.18
CA ARG A 174 0.94 14.56 -0.40
C ARG A 174 0.16 13.73 0.63
N ALA A 175 0.84 13.01 1.51
CA ALA A 175 0.21 12.26 2.57
C ALA A 175 -0.45 13.20 3.58
N ASP A 176 -1.67 12.83 4.02
CA ASP A 176 -2.42 13.54 5.05
C ASP A 176 -1.75 13.38 6.42
N TYR A 177 -1.22 12.18 6.70
CA TYR A 177 -0.46 11.90 7.92
C TYR A 177 0.87 11.23 7.58
N ARG A 178 1.90 11.61 8.36
CA ARG A 178 3.25 11.04 8.26
C ARG A 178 3.63 10.43 9.59
N LEU A 179 3.82 9.13 9.59
CA LEU A 179 4.11 8.33 10.77
C LEU A 179 5.59 7.93 10.78
N SER A 180 6.14 7.72 11.96
CA SER A 180 7.45 7.09 12.13
C SER A 180 7.28 5.58 12.24
N GLY A 181 7.93 4.84 11.35
CA GLY A 181 8.09 3.39 11.42
C GLY A 181 9.27 2.97 12.31
N GLN A 182 10.00 3.93 12.87
CA GLN A 182 10.96 3.66 13.95
C GLN A 182 10.13 3.46 15.20
N GLY A 183 10.02 2.22 15.69
CA GLY A 183 9.36 1.95 16.95
C GLY A 183 9.88 2.92 18.03
N THR A 184 9.00 3.38 18.89
CA THR A 184 9.43 4.01 20.16
C THR A 184 10.38 3.04 20.87
N VAL A 185 11.66 3.43 20.94
CA VAL A 185 12.67 2.79 21.79
C VAL A 185 12.17 2.87 23.22
#